data_f2264f9a280b55fa9e83cd8d9e96e39b
#
_entry.id   f2264f9a280b55fa9e83cd8d9e96e39b
#
_cell.length_a   1.000
_cell.length_b   1.000
_cell.length_c   1.000
_cell.angle_alpha   90.00
_cell.angle_beta   90.00
_cell.angle_gamma   90.00
#
_symmetry.space_group_name_H-M   'P 1'
#
loop_
_entity.id
_entity.type
_entity.pdbx_description
1 polymer ?
#
loop_
_entity_poly.entity_id
_entity_poly.type
_entity_poly.pdbx_seq_one_letter_code
_entity_poly.pdbx_strand_id
1 'polypeptide(L)'
;AETFFACCQNPNLGNNAGWAPHKSIKESREILQNVFIGQEDIWAITLKDTRQLIGSIGIVPDPKRENPQVRMLGYWLDEPHWGKGYMTEAVQAVLNYGFNELQLSLITANCYPHNKRSQQVLERNGFICEGILHQAELTYNGNIYDHLCYYLPNICRPVPEDYDEILQVWEDSVRHTHHFLTEEHIQFYKPLVRNHYLSAVELYIIRNTN
;
A
#
# COMPACT_ATOMS: atom_id res chain seq x y z
N ALA A 1 -12.28 -12.03 -20.94
CA ALA A 1 -11.33 -13.13 -20.91
C ALA A 1 -10.24 -12.99 -22.01
N GLU A 2 -10.61 -12.62 -23.23
CA GLU A 2 -9.68 -12.51 -24.38
C GLU A 2 -8.57 -11.49 -24.13
N THR A 3 -8.92 -10.28 -23.73
CA THR A 3 -7.94 -9.22 -23.40
C THR A 3 -7.06 -9.65 -22.22
N PHE A 4 -7.64 -10.29 -21.21
CA PHE A 4 -6.89 -10.79 -20.06
C PHE A 4 -5.89 -11.90 -20.48
N PHE A 5 -6.31 -12.81 -21.34
CA PHE A 5 -5.42 -13.80 -21.93
C PHE A 5 -4.27 -13.14 -22.71
N ALA A 6 -4.59 -12.16 -23.56
CA ALA A 6 -3.59 -11.45 -24.35
C ALA A 6 -2.50 -10.79 -23.47
N CYS A 7 -2.87 -10.23 -22.32
CA CYS A 7 -1.91 -9.67 -21.35
C CYS A 7 -1.11 -10.79 -20.65
N CYS A 8 -1.80 -11.79 -20.12
CA CYS A 8 -1.20 -12.78 -19.20
C CYS A 8 -0.44 -13.92 -19.88
N GLN A 9 -0.53 -14.07 -21.21
CA GLN A 9 0.33 -14.98 -21.96
C GLN A 9 1.78 -14.47 -22.11
N ASN A 10 2.02 -13.20 -21.79
CA ASN A 10 3.34 -12.58 -21.88
C ASN A 10 4.29 -13.14 -20.81
N PRO A 11 5.40 -13.81 -21.16
CA PRO A 11 6.33 -14.36 -20.19
C PRO A 11 7.05 -13.28 -19.35
N ASN A 12 7.25 -12.05 -19.90
CA ASN A 12 7.84 -10.96 -19.14
C ASN A 12 6.96 -10.53 -17.97
N LEU A 13 5.64 -10.57 -18.15
CA LEU A 13 4.71 -10.29 -17.08
C LEU A 13 4.76 -11.39 -16.02
N GLY A 14 4.64 -12.67 -16.43
CA GLY A 14 4.68 -13.81 -15.54
C GLY A 14 5.96 -13.89 -14.70
N ASN A 15 7.12 -13.67 -15.31
CA ASN A 15 8.42 -13.69 -14.63
C ASN A 15 8.56 -12.59 -13.55
N ASN A 16 7.83 -11.49 -13.67
CA ASN A 16 7.84 -10.39 -12.71
C ASN A 16 6.71 -10.46 -11.67
N ALA A 17 5.74 -11.37 -11.87
CA ALA A 17 4.55 -11.47 -11.05
C ALA A 17 4.34 -12.88 -10.44
N GLY A 18 5.26 -13.83 -10.71
CA GLY A 18 5.31 -15.14 -10.07
C GLY A 18 4.43 -16.24 -10.69
N TRP A 19 3.66 -15.94 -11.75
CA TRP A 19 2.79 -16.94 -12.36
C TRP A 19 3.26 -17.42 -13.73
N ALA A 20 2.85 -18.64 -14.11
CA ALA A 20 3.08 -19.18 -15.45
C ALA A 20 2.28 -18.40 -16.50
N PRO A 21 2.88 -18.05 -17.65
CA PRO A 21 2.12 -17.50 -18.76
C PRO A 21 0.90 -18.35 -19.10
N HIS A 22 -0.25 -17.71 -19.27
CA HIS A 22 -1.49 -18.40 -19.60
C HIS A 22 -1.40 -19.10 -20.95
N LYS A 23 -1.91 -20.33 -21.04
CA LYS A 23 -1.80 -21.17 -22.23
C LYS A 23 -3.05 -21.12 -23.12
N SER A 24 -4.18 -20.65 -22.59
CA SER A 24 -5.44 -20.56 -23.33
C SER A 24 -6.42 -19.55 -22.74
N ILE A 25 -7.38 -19.11 -23.56
CA ILE A 25 -8.49 -18.28 -23.12
C ILE A 25 -9.36 -19.02 -22.07
N LYS A 26 -9.47 -20.35 -22.17
CA LYS A 26 -10.21 -21.17 -21.21
C LYS A 26 -9.58 -21.09 -19.83
N GLU A 27 -8.27 -21.29 -19.73
CA GLU A 27 -7.51 -21.14 -18.49
C GLU A 27 -7.66 -19.72 -17.91
N SER A 28 -7.52 -18.69 -18.75
CA SER A 28 -7.72 -17.30 -18.35
C SER A 28 -9.12 -17.03 -17.80
N ARG A 29 -10.15 -17.67 -18.36
CA ARG A 29 -11.53 -17.55 -17.88
C ARG A 29 -11.71 -18.21 -16.52
N GLU A 30 -11.13 -19.37 -16.31
CA GLU A 30 -11.16 -20.08 -15.03
C GLU A 30 -10.44 -19.26 -13.94
N ILE A 31 -9.28 -18.69 -14.26
CA ILE A 31 -8.54 -17.80 -13.33
C ILE A 31 -9.36 -16.55 -13.01
N LEU A 32 -9.97 -15.89 -14.01
CA LEU A 32 -10.83 -14.73 -13.76
C LEU A 32 -11.98 -15.07 -12.81
N GLN A 33 -12.64 -16.20 -12.99
CA GLN A 33 -13.76 -16.64 -12.16
C GLN A 33 -13.34 -16.99 -10.73
N ASN A 34 -12.19 -17.63 -10.57
CA ASN A 34 -11.78 -18.16 -9.27
C ASN A 34 -10.95 -17.18 -8.44
N VAL A 35 -10.27 -16.22 -9.08
CA VAL A 35 -9.28 -15.35 -8.42
C VAL A 35 -9.73 -13.88 -8.39
N PHE A 36 -10.50 -13.42 -9.38
CA PHE A 36 -10.81 -12.01 -9.52
C PHE A 36 -12.30 -11.68 -9.36
N ILE A 37 -13.19 -12.47 -10.00
CA ILE A 37 -14.63 -12.16 -9.99
C ILE A 37 -15.23 -12.52 -8.64
N GLY A 38 -15.96 -11.55 -8.04
CA GLY A 38 -16.59 -11.72 -6.73
C GLY A 38 -15.63 -11.55 -5.56
N GLN A 39 -14.38 -11.17 -5.81
CA GLN A 39 -13.47 -10.75 -4.75
C GLN A 39 -13.69 -9.28 -4.44
N GLU A 40 -13.78 -8.97 -3.14
CA GLU A 40 -13.76 -7.60 -2.65
C GLU A 40 -12.33 -7.05 -2.75
N ASP A 41 -12.22 -5.73 -2.92
CA ASP A 41 -10.95 -4.99 -2.89
C ASP A 41 -9.93 -5.38 -3.97
N ILE A 42 -10.40 -5.91 -5.09
CA ILE A 42 -9.61 -6.16 -6.30
C ILE A 42 -10.29 -5.49 -7.51
N TRP A 43 -9.54 -4.69 -8.25
CA TRP A 43 -10.04 -3.89 -9.37
C TRP A 43 -9.29 -4.17 -10.67
N ALA A 44 -10.00 -4.05 -11.77
CA ALA A 44 -9.43 -4.00 -13.10
C ALA A 44 -8.93 -2.58 -13.39
N ILE A 45 -7.73 -2.47 -13.94
CA ILE A 45 -7.21 -1.21 -14.48
C ILE A 45 -7.57 -1.15 -15.96
N THR A 46 -8.29 -0.11 -16.36
CA THR A 46 -8.69 0.10 -17.75
C THR A 46 -8.29 1.48 -18.27
N LEU A 47 -7.98 1.58 -19.55
CA LEU A 47 -7.81 2.88 -20.20
C LEU A 47 -9.12 3.65 -20.21
N LYS A 48 -9.09 4.93 -19.85
CA LYS A 48 -10.26 5.77 -19.70
C LYS A 48 -11.06 5.90 -21.00
N ASP A 49 -10.35 6.07 -22.12
CA ASP A 49 -10.95 6.35 -23.42
C ASP A 49 -11.52 5.10 -24.09
N THR A 50 -10.78 3.99 -24.04
CA THR A 50 -11.13 2.76 -24.78
C THR A 50 -11.79 1.69 -23.92
N ARG A 51 -11.77 1.85 -22.58
CA ARG A 51 -12.17 0.82 -21.61
C ARG A 51 -11.38 -0.49 -21.73
N GLN A 52 -10.27 -0.47 -22.46
CA GLN A 52 -9.40 -1.63 -22.60
C GLN A 52 -8.79 -2.00 -21.25
N LEU A 53 -8.89 -3.26 -20.87
CA LEU A 53 -8.18 -3.81 -19.71
C LEU A 53 -6.68 -3.77 -19.96
N ILE A 54 -5.93 -3.18 -19.04
CA ILE A 54 -4.47 -3.08 -19.08
C ILE A 54 -3.78 -3.63 -17.82
N GLY A 55 -4.53 -4.00 -16.78
CA GLY A 55 -3.95 -4.48 -15.54
C GLY A 55 -4.98 -4.79 -14.46
N SER A 56 -4.50 -5.16 -13.29
CA SER A 56 -5.29 -5.28 -12.08
C SER A 56 -4.49 -4.84 -10.88
N ILE A 57 -5.19 -4.39 -9.86
CA ILE A 57 -4.65 -3.97 -8.57
C ILE A 57 -5.62 -4.35 -7.46
N GLY A 58 -5.12 -4.72 -6.30
CA GLY A 58 -5.98 -5.04 -5.16
C GLY A 58 -5.27 -4.93 -3.83
N ILE A 59 -6.06 -4.91 -2.76
CA ILE A 59 -5.61 -4.99 -1.37
C ILE A 59 -6.20 -6.25 -0.76
N VAL A 60 -5.35 -7.23 -0.47
CA VAL A 60 -5.76 -8.52 0.07
C VAL A 60 -5.20 -8.72 1.48
N PRO A 61 -5.75 -9.63 2.30
CA PRO A 61 -5.13 -9.99 3.57
C PRO A 61 -3.64 -10.32 3.40
N ASP A 62 -2.78 -9.78 4.26
CA ASP A 62 -1.35 -10.10 4.21
C ASP A 62 -1.10 -11.48 4.84
N PRO A 63 -0.66 -12.48 4.07
CA PRO A 63 -0.46 -13.84 4.60
C PRO A 63 0.70 -13.94 5.61
N LYS A 64 1.48 -12.89 5.76
CA LYS A 64 2.63 -12.81 6.69
C LYS A 64 2.28 -12.06 7.97
N ARG A 65 1.07 -11.52 8.10
CA ARG A 65 0.63 -10.70 9.24
C ARG A 65 -0.77 -11.09 9.68
N GLU A 66 -0.93 -11.37 10.95
CA GLU A 66 -2.22 -11.76 11.55
C GLU A 66 -3.11 -10.55 11.90
N ASN A 67 -2.60 -9.31 11.74
CA ASN A 67 -3.35 -8.10 12.04
C ASN A 67 -4.34 -7.78 10.90
N PRO A 68 -5.67 -7.77 11.15
CA PRO A 68 -6.68 -7.51 10.12
C PRO A 68 -6.66 -6.07 9.57
N GLN A 69 -6.05 -5.12 10.30
CA GLN A 69 -5.86 -3.74 9.83
C GLN A 69 -4.63 -3.60 8.92
N VAL A 70 -3.93 -4.69 8.65
CA VAL A 70 -2.82 -4.74 7.71
C VAL A 70 -3.23 -5.55 6.50
N ARG A 71 -3.10 -4.97 5.32
CA ARG A 71 -3.36 -5.68 4.07
C ARG A 71 -2.22 -5.50 3.09
N MET A 72 -2.11 -6.43 2.17
CA MET A 72 -1.05 -6.46 1.17
C MET A 72 -1.57 -5.95 -0.18
N LEU A 73 -0.88 -4.96 -0.72
CA LEU A 73 -1.08 -4.46 -2.07
C LEU A 73 -0.47 -5.44 -3.09
N GLY A 74 -1.26 -5.85 -4.06
CA GLY A 74 -0.82 -6.64 -5.19
C GLY A 74 -1.28 -6.01 -6.51
N TYR A 75 -0.46 -6.08 -7.55
CA TYR A 75 -0.80 -5.54 -8.87
C TYR A 75 -0.02 -6.18 -10.01
N TRP A 76 -0.58 -6.07 -11.19
CA TRP A 76 0.10 -6.32 -12.46
C TRP A 76 -0.37 -5.33 -13.53
N LEU A 77 0.49 -5.08 -14.52
CA LEU A 77 0.19 -4.19 -15.64
C LEU A 77 0.74 -4.82 -16.93
N ASP A 78 -0.01 -4.75 -18.00
CA ASP A 78 0.39 -5.21 -19.33
C ASP A 78 1.63 -4.46 -19.84
N GLU A 79 2.59 -5.20 -20.39
CA GLU A 79 3.93 -4.67 -20.74
C GLU A 79 3.92 -3.43 -21.64
N PRO A 80 3.09 -3.30 -22.70
CA PRO A 80 3.02 -2.10 -23.52
C PRO A 80 2.63 -0.82 -22.75
N HIS A 81 2.14 -0.97 -21.53
CA HIS A 81 1.70 0.12 -20.67
C HIS A 81 2.69 0.46 -19.54
N TRP A 82 3.83 -0.24 -19.46
CA TRP A 82 4.86 0.05 -18.47
C TRP A 82 5.52 1.42 -18.71
N GLY A 83 6.05 2.02 -17.66
CA GLY A 83 6.78 3.29 -17.71
C GLY A 83 5.95 4.55 -17.98
N LYS A 84 4.62 4.43 -18.08
CA LYS A 84 3.71 5.54 -18.42
C LYS A 84 2.99 6.16 -17.20
N GLY A 85 3.32 5.71 -15.99
CA GLY A 85 2.71 6.23 -14.75
C GLY A 85 1.39 5.57 -14.33
N TYR A 86 0.75 4.77 -15.17
CA TYR A 86 -0.56 4.16 -14.88
C TYR A 86 -0.61 3.38 -13.55
N MET A 87 0.43 2.58 -13.26
CA MET A 87 0.44 1.84 -12.00
C MET A 87 0.67 2.75 -10.79
N THR A 88 1.46 3.80 -10.93
CA THR A 88 1.64 4.80 -9.84
C THR A 88 0.31 5.48 -9.51
N GLU A 89 -0.46 5.89 -10.53
CA GLU A 89 -1.80 6.48 -10.37
C GLU A 89 -2.78 5.49 -9.71
N ALA A 90 -2.80 4.23 -10.18
CA ALA A 90 -3.67 3.20 -9.63
C ALA A 90 -3.35 2.90 -8.16
N VAL A 91 -2.06 2.83 -7.81
CA VAL A 91 -1.62 2.63 -6.42
C VAL A 91 -2.09 3.77 -5.53
N GLN A 92 -1.95 5.03 -5.94
CA GLN A 92 -2.43 6.18 -5.17
C GLN A 92 -3.93 6.10 -4.87
N ALA A 93 -4.75 5.73 -5.88
CA ALA A 93 -6.18 5.58 -5.70
C ALA A 93 -6.53 4.47 -4.69
N VAL A 94 -5.82 3.33 -4.77
CA VAL A 94 -6.04 2.18 -3.88
C VAL A 94 -5.52 2.44 -2.47
N LEU A 95 -4.41 3.16 -2.32
CA LEU A 95 -3.93 3.61 -1.00
C LEU A 95 -4.95 4.53 -0.32
N ASN A 96 -5.50 5.48 -1.06
CA ASN A 96 -6.53 6.37 -0.55
C ASN A 96 -7.77 5.60 -0.06
N TYR A 97 -8.23 4.61 -0.85
CA TYR A 97 -9.31 3.71 -0.43
C TYR A 97 -8.94 2.89 0.81
N GLY A 98 -7.75 2.28 0.83
CA GLY A 98 -7.29 1.46 1.95
C GLY A 98 -7.22 2.21 3.27
N PHE A 99 -6.71 3.44 3.25
CA PHE A 99 -6.57 4.24 4.46
C PHE A 99 -7.86 4.94 4.88
N ASN A 100 -8.67 5.46 3.93
CA ASN A 100 -9.84 6.26 4.27
C ASN A 100 -11.14 5.44 4.39
N GLU A 101 -11.32 4.41 3.54
CA GLU A 101 -12.55 3.61 3.54
C GLU A 101 -12.40 2.33 4.37
N LEU A 102 -11.28 1.61 4.21
CA LEU A 102 -11.02 0.39 4.96
C LEU A 102 -10.36 0.66 6.32
N GLN A 103 -9.97 1.91 6.61
CA GLN A 103 -9.32 2.32 7.87
C GLN A 103 -8.10 1.46 8.21
N LEU A 104 -7.30 1.09 7.21
CA LEU A 104 -6.10 0.30 7.43
C LEU A 104 -5.04 1.12 8.16
N SER A 105 -4.33 0.50 9.08
CA SER A 105 -3.19 1.10 9.79
C SER A 105 -1.90 1.01 8.97
N LEU A 106 -1.79 -0.02 8.13
CA LEU A 106 -0.60 -0.32 7.34
C LEU A 106 -0.98 -1.02 6.04
N ILE A 107 -0.31 -0.67 4.95
CA ILE A 107 -0.37 -1.41 3.69
C ILE A 107 1.02 -1.94 3.39
N THR A 108 1.12 -3.24 3.13
CA THR A 108 2.37 -3.91 2.75
C THR A 108 2.41 -4.18 1.26
N ALA A 109 3.57 -4.47 0.72
CA ALA A 109 3.75 -4.96 -0.64
C ALA A 109 5.04 -5.77 -0.74
N ASN A 110 5.09 -6.70 -1.70
CA ASN A 110 6.31 -7.44 -1.98
C ASN A 110 6.65 -7.34 -3.46
N CYS A 111 7.94 -7.39 -3.78
CA CYS A 111 8.40 -7.56 -5.14
C CYS A 111 9.72 -8.32 -5.19
N TYR A 112 10.03 -8.89 -6.35
CA TYR A 112 11.32 -9.54 -6.56
C TYR A 112 12.45 -8.51 -6.62
N PRO A 113 13.66 -8.85 -6.13
CA PRO A 113 14.84 -7.96 -6.20
C PRO A 113 15.21 -7.53 -7.61
N HIS A 114 14.90 -8.34 -8.62
CA HIS A 114 15.14 -8.01 -10.03
C HIS A 114 14.07 -7.10 -10.65
N ASN A 115 12.87 -7.02 -10.05
CA ASN A 115 11.75 -6.20 -10.57
C ASN A 115 11.90 -4.72 -10.17
N LYS A 116 12.86 -4.03 -10.78
CA LYS A 116 13.14 -2.62 -10.50
C LYS A 116 11.97 -1.69 -10.80
N ARG A 117 11.08 -2.05 -11.73
CA ARG A 117 9.88 -1.25 -12.03
C ARG A 117 8.90 -1.26 -10.87
N SER A 118 8.65 -2.43 -10.27
CA SER A 118 7.78 -2.52 -9.09
C SER A 118 8.38 -1.75 -7.91
N GLN A 119 9.69 -1.88 -7.65
CA GLN A 119 10.38 -1.10 -6.61
C GLN A 119 10.13 0.40 -6.80
N GLN A 120 10.36 0.93 -8.00
CA GLN A 120 10.14 2.35 -8.31
C GLN A 120 8.67 2.79 -8.13
N VAL A 121 7.69 1.93 -8.45
CA VAL A 121 6.28 2.23 -8.21
C VAL A 121 6.01 2.34 -6.70
N LEU A 122 6.50 1.40 -5.91
CA LEU A 122 6.34 1.40 -4.45
C LEU A 122 7.03 2.62 -3.82
N GLU A 123 8.30 2.86 -4.15
CA GLU A 123 9.08 3.99 -3.63
C GLU A 123 8.46 5.35 -3.98
N ARG A 124 7.97 5.53 -5.22
CA ARG A 124 7.25 6.77 -5.62
C ARG A 124 5.95 7.00 -4.88
N ASN A 125 5.34 5.95 -4.36
CA ASN A 125 4.14 6.03 -3.53
C ASN A 125 4.45 6.05 -2.03
N GLY A 126 5.72 6.26 -1.65
CA GLY A 126 6.14 6.45 -0.27
C GLY A 126 6.35 5.15 0.52
N PHE A 127 6.29 3.99 -0.11
CA PHE A 127 6.60 2.74 0.58
C PHE A 127 8.05 2.69 1.02
N ILE A 128 8.27 2.16 2.21
CA ILE A 128 9.58 1.99 2.85
C ILE A 128 9.97 0.53 2.78
N CYS A 129 11.19 0.24 2.36
CA CYS A 129 11.70 -1.12 2.37
C CYS A 129 11.95 -1.59 3.82
N GLU A 130 11.24 -2.63 4.23
CA GLU A 130 11.34 -3.24 5.57
C GLU A 130 12.50 -4.22 5.67
N GLY A 131 12.80 -4.91 4.54
CA GLY A 131 13.85 -5.91 4.50
C GLY A 131 13.67 -6.92 3.38
N ILE A 132 14.42 -8.02 3.48
CA ILE A 132 14.42 -9.12 2.51
C ILE A 132 13.91 -10.38 3.20
N LEU A 133 12.92 -11.02 2.59
CA LEU A 133 12.50 -12.37 2.94
C LEU A 133 13.21 -13.35 2.00
N HIS A 134 14.19 -14.08 2.52
CA HIS A 134 14.97 -15.01 1.72
C HIS A 134 14.18 -16.27 1.35
N GLN A 135 14.42 -16.78 0.13
CA GLN A 135 13.77 -17.98 -0.40
C GLN A 135 12.23 -17.95 -0.26
N ALA A 136 11.65 -16.79 -0.52
CA ALA A 136 10.26 -16.49 -0.23
C ALA A 136 9.28 -17.22 -1.15
N GLU A 137 9.69 -17.54 -2.37
CA GLU A 137 8.80 -18.11 -3.37
C GLU A 137 9.53 -19.07 -4.30
N LEU A 138 8.94 -20.26 -4.49
CA LEU A 138 9.28 -21.19 -5.56
C LEU A 138 8.36 -20.91 -6.74
N THR A 139 8.90 -20.36 -7.80
CA THR A 139 8.12 -19.99 -9.00
C THR A 139 7.84 -21.19 -9.89
N TYR A 140 6.90 -21.05 -10.82
CA TYR A 140 6.43 -22.08 -11.75
C TYR A 140 7.54 -22.72 -12.59
N ASN A 141 8.64 -22.01 -12.83
CA ASN A 141 9.80 -22.50 -13.61
C ASN A 141 10.92 -23.09 -12.73
N GLY A 142 10.65 -23.30 -11.44
CA GLY A 142 11.58 -23.92 -10.50
C GLY A 142 12.63 -22.97 -9.89
N ASN A 143 12.58 -21.68 -10.20
CA ASN A 143 13.45 -20.70 -9.56
C ASN A 143 12.95 -20.36 -8.15
N ILE A 144 13.88 -20.14 -7.22
CA ILE A 144 13.60 -19.65 -5.88
C ILE A 144 14.00 -18.19 -5.84
N TYR A 145 13.07 -17.32 -5.46
CA TYR A 145 13.31 -15.90 -5.34
C TYR A 145 13.12 -15.40 -3.91
N ASP A 146 13.93 -14.41 -3.56
CA ASP A 146 13.72 -13.57 -2.39
C ASP A 146 12.61 -12.55 -2.68
N HIS A 147 11.94 -12.08 -1.63
CA HIS A 147 11.06 -10.91 -1.71
C HIS A 147 11.71 -9.71 -1.01
N LEU A 148 11.74 -8.57 -1.67
CA LEU A 148 11.84 -7.28 -1.01
C LEU A 148 10.47 -6.98 -0.40
N CYS A 149 10.43 -6.81 0.92
CA CYS A 149 9.23 -6.47 1.66
C CYS A 149 9.16 -4.96 1.85
N TYR A 150 8.01 -4.38 1.56
CA TYR A 150 7.74 -2.96 1.70
C TYR A 150 6.52 -2.75 2.59
N TYR A 151 6.48 -1.61 3.26
CA TYR A 151 5.33 -1.17 4.03
C TYR A 151 5.09 0.32 3.87
N LEU A 152 3.84 0.73 4.03
CA LEU A 152 3.40 2.13 4.09
C LEU A 152 2.43 2.28 5.25
N PRO A 153 2.77 3.00 6.32
CA PRO A 153 1.86 3.28 7.42
C PRO A 153 0.87 4.38 7.03
N ASN A 154 -0.27 4.41 7.69
CA ASN A 154 -1.27 5.47 7.53
C ASN A 154 -0.77 6.78 8.15
N ILE A 155 -0.01 7.54 7.38
CA ILE A 155 0.50 8.85 7.79
C ILE A 155 -0.34 9.92 7.09
N CYS A 156 -0.99 10.79 7.86
CA CYS A 156 -1.79 11.89 7.34
C CYS A 156 -1.46 13.21 8.03
N ARG A 157 -1.86 14.32 7.41
CA ARG A 157 -1.86 15.61 8.08
C ARG A 157 -3.05 15.66 9.05
N PRO A 158 -2.88 16.14 10.27
CA PRO A 158 -3.99 16.28 11.20
C PRO A 158 -5.00 17.32 10.70
N VAL A 159 -6.25 17.09 11.06
CA VAL A 159 -7.33 18.09 10.96
C VAL A 159 -7.59 18.70 12.33
N PRO A 160 -8.31 19.83 12.44
CA PRO A 160 -8.54 20.49 13.74
C PRO A 160 -9.16 19.58 14.80
N GLU A 161 -9.92 18.58 14.39
CA GLU A 161 -10.55 17.56 15.26
C GLU A 161 -9.53 16.66 15.95
N ASP A 162 -8.34 16.48 15.36
CA ASP A 162 -7.26 15.67 15.92
C ASP A 162 -6.47 16.42 17.00
N TYR A 163 -6.61 17.75 17.07
CA TYR A 163 -5.75 18.59 17.92
C TYR A 163 -5.87 18.30 19.41
N ASP A 164 -7.02 17.89 19.88
CA ASP A 164 -7.21 17.57 21.30
C ASP A 164 -6.49 16.24 21.67
N GLU A 165 -6.51 15.25 20.79
CA GLU A 165 -5.76 13.99 20.98
C GLU A 165 -4.25 14.21 20.87
N ILE A 166 -3.80 14.99 19.88
CA ILE A 166 -2.39 15.38 19.73
C ILE A 166 -1.89 16.12 20.97
N LEU A 167 -2.72 17.01 21.51
CA LEU A 167 -2.41 17.76 22.72
C LEU A 167 -2.29 16.85 23.94
N GLN A 168 -3.11 15.79 24.03
CA GLN A 168 -2.98 14.79 25.09
C GLN A 168 -1.66 14.01 24.97
N VAL A 169 -1.29 13.59 23.75
CA VAL A 169 -0.01 12.91 23.49
C VAL A 169 1.17 13.82 23.86
N TRP A 170 1.09 15.12 23.51
CA TRP A 170 2.09 16.11 23.90
C TRP A 170 2.20 16.24 25.42
N GLU A 171 1.07 16.38 26.12
CA GLU A 171 1.04 16.50 27.58
C GLU A 171 1.63 15.28 28.26
N ASP A 172 1.23 14.09 27.85
CA ASP A 172 1.76 12.83 28.40
C ASP A 172 3.28 12.72 28.18
N SER A 173 3.74 13.07 26.99
CA SER A 173 5.17 13.10 26.67
C SER A 173 5.94 14.08 27.56
N VAL A 174 5.43 15.30 27.70
CA VAL A 174 6.06 16.35 28.52
C VAL A 174 6.14 15.93 29.99
N ARG A 175 5.08 15.35 30.52
CA ARG A 175 5.04 14.84 31.91
C ARG A 175 6.07 13.76 32.19
N HIS A 176 6.34 12.90 31.22
CA HIS A 176 7.32 11.83 31.35
C HIS A 176 8.77 12.25 31.10
N THR A 177 9.00 13.29 30.33
CA THR A 177 10.35 13.63 29.85
C THR A 177 10.88 14.95 30.39
N HIS A 178 10.02 15.89 30.78
CA HIS A 178 10.40 17.24 31.18
C HIS A 178 10.12 17.49 32.67
N HIS A 179 10.79 16.76 33.55
CA HIS A 179 10.61 16.81 35.02
C HIS A 179 10.88 18.18 35.65
N PHE A 180 11.43 19.15 34.91
CA PHE A 180 11.64 20.52 35.35
C PHE A 180 10.40 21.42 35.13
N LEU A 181 9.39 20.95 34.39
CA LEU A 181 8.15 21.70 34.20
C LEU A 181 7.16 21.36 35.33
N THR A 182 6.62 22.41 35.93
CA THR A 182 5.56 22.29 36.93
C THR A 182 4.20 22.17 36.27
N GLU A 183 3.18 21.73 37.02
CA GLU A 183 1.80 21.69 36.55
C GLU A 183 1.31 23.03 36.00
N GLU A 184 1.67 24.13 36.65
CA GLU A 184 1.34 25.49 36.19
C GLU A 184 1.94 25.80 34.82
N HIS A 185 3.19 25.36 34.58
CA HIS A 185 3.83 25.52 33.28
C HIS A 185 3.09 24.70 32.20
N ILE A 186 2.72 23.49 32.49
CA ILE A 186 1.99 22.64 31.53
C ILE A 186 0.65 23.25 31.15
N GLN A 187 -0.12 23.71 32.15
CA GLN A 187 -1.41 24.37 31.94
C GLN A 187 -1.28 25.74 31.21
N PHE A 188 -0.19 26.45 31.41
CA PHE A 188 0.09 27.65 30.66
C PHE A 188 0.41 27.38 29.17
N TYR A 189 1.24 26.37 28.88
CA TYR A 189 1.64 26.06 27.51
C TYR A 189 0.57 25.33 26.72
N LYS A 190 -0.28 24.55 27.33
CA LYS A 190 -1.31 23.74 26.69
C LYS A 190 -2.18 24.49 25.66
N PRO A 191 -2.80 25.64 25.99
CA PRO A 191 -3.55 26.41 25.00
C PRO A 191 -2.67 27.03 23.91
N LEU A 192 -1.42 27.35 24.20
CA LEU A 192 -0.48 27.88 23.21
C LEU A 192 -0.09 26.81 22.19
N VAL A 193 0.18 25.59 22.65
CA VAL A 193 0.45 24.45 21.78
C VAL A 193 -0.73 24.23 20.85
N ARG A 194 -1.94 24.13 21.40
CA ARG A 194 -3.16 23.88 20.63
C ARG A 194 -3.45 24.96 19.58
N ASN A 195 -3.40 26.22 19.98
CA ASN A 195 -3.94 27.32 19.17
C ASN A 195 -2.90 27.99 18.27
N HIS A 196 -1.61 27.84 18.56
CA HIS A 196 -0.55 28.53 17.85
C HIS A 196 0.49 27.58 17.26
N TYR A 197 0.99 26.59 18.04
CA TYR A 197 2.12 25.80 17.58
C TYR A 197 1.71 24.67 16.64
N LEU A 198 0.61 23.94 16.89
CA LEU A 198 0.18 22.84 16.02
C LEU A 198 -0.11 23.30 14.59
N SER A 199 -0.64 24.50 14.40
CA SER A 199 -0.89 25.10 13.09
C SER A 199 0.33 25.75 12.43
N ALA A 200 1.39 26.02 13.21
CA ALA A 200 2.61 26.67 12.72
C ALA A 200 3.71 25.70 12.27
N VAL A 201 3.56 24.44 12.54
CA VAL A 201 4.53 23.38 12.17
C VAL A 201 3.96 22.45 11.12
N GLU A 202 4.84 21.80 10.36
CA GLU A 202 4.47 20.74 9.45
C GLU A 202 4.32 19.43 10.25
N LEU A 203 3.08 19.12 10.63
CA LEU A 203 2.74 18.02 11.51
C LEU A 203 2.15 16.84 10.71
N TYR A 204 2.55 15.64 11.05
CA TYR A 204 2.02 14.38 10.53
C TYR A 204 1.65 13.48 11.69
N ILE A 205 0.57 12.73 11.52
CA ILE A 205 0.10 11.75 12.50
C ILE A 205 -0.07 10.38 11.85
N ILE A 206 0.06 9.36 12.67
CA ILE A 206 -0.35 8.00 12.32
C ILE A 206 -1.63 7.74 13.11
N ARG A 207 -2.74 7.46 12.43
CA ARG A 207 -3.99 7.11 13.09
C ARG A 207 -3.97 5.62 13.46
N ASN A 208 -4.09 5.34 14.73
CA ASN A 208 -4.34 3.99 15.21
C ASN A 208 -5.85 3.82 15.32
N THR A 209 -6.43 3.01 14.46
CA THR A 209 -7.84 2.62 14.56
C THR A 209 -7.94 1.48 15.58
N ASN A 210 -8.13 1.83 16.86
CA ASN A 210 -8.53 0.88 17.89
C ASN A 210 -10.04 0.71 17.90
#